data_b6d0617aa2cce8bcb5729dd32f724fdc
#
_entry.id   b6d0617aa2cce8bcb5729dd32f724fdc
#
_cell.length_a   1.000
_cell.length_b   1.000
_cell.length_c   1.000
_cell.angle_alpha   90.00
_cell.angle_beta   90.00
_cell.angle_gamma   90.00
#
_symmetry.space_group_name_H-M   'P 1'
#
loop_
_entity.id
_entity.type
_entity.pdbx_description
1 polymer ?
#
loop_
_entity_poly.entity_id
_entity_poly.type
_entity_poly.pdbx_seq_one_letter_code
_entity_poly.pdbx_strand_id
1 'polypeptide(L)'
;MNGYSVPTLIKGGRAVDDRGAVTFVNDFNLQGFKRFYTVQNHKQGFIRAWHGHLNEAKAFIVVSGSVLACAVRMTDAISPSEDEEVKKFTLSNTTPSTLIIPAG
;
A
#
# COMPACT_ATOMS: atom_id res chain seq x y z
N MET A 1 -5.57 12.72 -5.24
CA MET A 1 -5.31 11.95 -4.14
C MET A 1 -4.52 12.74 -3.19
N ASN A 2 -5.06 13.15 -2.56
CA ASN A 2 -5.17 14.01 -1.82
C ASN A 2 -4.35 14.32 -0.60
N GLY A 3 -3.36 15.16 -0.71
CA GLY A 3 -2.60 15.71 0.38
C GLY A 3 -1.42 14.88 0.87
N TYR A 4 -1.10 13.75 0.24
CA TYR A 4 0.06 12.95 0.60
C TYR A 4 1.18 13.17 -0.41
N SER A 5 2.35 13.55 0.09
CA SER A 5 3.56 13.73 -0.72
C SER A 5 4.60 12.64 -0.50
N VAL A 6 4.41 11.82 0.53
CA VAL A 6 5.29 10.70 0.87
C VAL A 6 4.43 9.45 1.13
N PRO A 7 5.00 8.25 1.01
CA PRO A 7 4.29 7.04 1.40
C PRO A 7 3.78 7.14 2.84
N THR A 8 2.50 6.86 3.03
CA THR A 8 1.83 7.08 4.30
C THR A 8 1.02 5.85 4.68
N LEU A 9 1.20 5.41 5.92
CA LEU A 9 0.46 4.28 6.47
C LEU A 9 -0.68 4.80 7.35
N ILE A 10 -1.90 4.45 6.98
CA ILE A 10 -3.09 4.78 7.76
C ILE A 10 -3.52 3.53 8.51
N LYS A 11 -3.43 3.57 9.82
CA LYS A 11 -3.76 2.43 10.65
C LYS A 11 -5.26 2.23 10.75
N GLY A 12 -5.67 0.98 10.72
CA GLY A 12 -7.05 0.58 10.92
C GLY A 12 -7.25 -0.15 12.22
N GLY A 13 -8.29 -0.94 12.26
CA GLY A 13 -8.64 -1.74 13.42
C GLY A 13 -9.36 -3.01 13.04
N ARG A 14 -9.60 -3.82 14.05
CA ARG A 14 -10.29 -5.08 13.88
C ARG A 14 -11.18 -5.34 15.08
N ALA A 15 -12.45 -5.62 14.82
CA ALA A 15 -13.42 -6.00 15.83
C ALA A 15 -13.75 -7.48 15.68
N VAL A 16 -13.59 -8.25 16.74
CA VAL A 16 -13.82 -9.70 16.75
C VAL A 16 -14.92 -10.02 17.76
N ASP A 17 -15.88 -10.82 17.33
CA ASP A 17 -16.90 -11.37 18.20
C ASP A 17 -17.18 -12.84 17.81
N ASP A 18 -18.24 -13.43 18.36
CA ASP A 18 -18.59 -14.83 18.11
C ASP A 18 -19.09 -15.09 16.69
N ARG A 19 -19.38 -14.06 15.92
CA ARG A 19 -19.77 -14.19 14.51
C ARG A 19 -18.57 -14.13 13.56
N GLY A 20 -17.40 -13.68 14.04
CA GLY A 20 -16.21 -13.52 13.24
C GLY A 20 -15.54 -12.17 13.49
N ALA A 21 -14.99 -11.56 12.44
CA ALA A 21 -14.24 -10.33 12.57
C ALA A 21 -14.62 -9.33 11.49
N VAL A 22 -14.58 -8.05 11.87
CA VAL A 22 -14.64 -6.92 10.94
C VAL A 22 -13.29 -6.23 10.96
N THR A 23 -12.69 -6.09 9.80
CA THR A 23 -11.43 -5.39 9.63
C THR A 23 -11.70 -4.10 8.87
N PHE A 24 -11.21 -2.98 9.38
CA PHE A 24 -11.58 -1.67 8.83
C PHE A 24 -10.41 -0.70 8.88
N VAL A 25 -10.47 0.29 7.99
CA VAL A 25 -9.58 1.46 8.02
C VAL A 25 -10.48 2.68 7.82
N ASN A 26 -10.99 3.22 8.94
CA ASN A 26 -12.00 4.28 8.90
C ASN A 26 -11.44 5.65 8.50
N ASP A 27 -10.17 5.88 8.75
CA ASP A 27 -9.54 7.17 8.44
C ASP A 27 -9.07 7.28 6.99
N PHE A 28 -9.28 6.23 6.21
CA PHE A 28 -8.91 6.23 4.80
C PHE A 28 -10.01 6.88 3.97
N ASN A 29 -9.61 7.86 3.15
CA ASN A 29 -10.52 8.56 2.25
C ASN A 29 -10.44 7.95 0.85
N LEU A 30 -11.55 7.39 0.38
CA LEU A 30 -11.65 6.79 -0.95
C LEU A 30 -11.80 7.82 -2.09
N GLN A 31 -11.98 9.08 -1.75
CA GLN A 31 -12.18 10.12 -2.74
C GLN A 31 -10.98 10.21 -3.70
N GLY A 32 -11.26 10.25 -4.99
CA GLY A 32 -10.22 10.29 -6.02
C GLY A 32 -9.81 8.93 -6.57
N PHE A 33 -10.22 7.84 -5.95
CA PHE A 33 -9.99 6.50 -6.49
C PHE A 33 -11.13 6.11 -7.41
N LYS A 34 -10.79 5.70 -8.63
CA LYS A 34 -11.77 5.39 -9.67
C LYS A 34 -11.95 3.90 -9.90
N ARG A 35 -11.04 3.08 -9.38
CA ARG A 35 -11.12 1.63 -9.53
C ARG A 35 -10.34 0.94 -8.42
N PHE A 36 -10.62 -0.34 -8.25
CA PHE A 36 -9.78 -1.20 -7.44
C PHE A 36 -9.56 -2.53 -8.16
N TYR A 37 -8.54 -3.23 -7.75
CA TYR A 37 -8.27 -4.58 -8.19
C TYR A 37 -7.52 -5.33 -7.10
N THR A 38 -7.56 -6.64 -7.18
CA THR A 38 -6.86 -7.48 -6.22
C THR A 38 -5.65 -8.14 -6.86
N VAL A 39 -4.62 -8.34 -6.05
CA VAL A 39 -3.42 -9.06 -6.45
C VAL A 39 -3.24 -10.22 -5.49
N GLN A 40 -3.04 -11.39 -6.04
CA GLN A 40 -2.74 -12.58 -5.25
C GLN A 40 -1.47 -13.19 -5.81
N ASN A 41 -0.50 -13.42 -4.94
CA ASN A 41 0.70 -14.09 -5.35
C ASN A 41 0.47 -15.59 -5.46
N HIS A 42 1.05 -16.16 -6.48
CA HIS A 42 0.98 -17.56 -6.83
C HIS A 42 1.54 -18.46 -5.72
N LYS A 43 2.57 -17.99 -5.02
CA LYS A 43 3.15 -18.70 -3.87
C LYS A 43 3.81 -17.69 -2.93
N GLN A 44 4.03 -18.14 -1.69
CA GLN A 44 4.72 -17.33 -0.70
C GLN A 44 6.15 -17.00 -1.15
N GLY A 45 6.59 -15.79 -0.85
CA GLY A 45 7.93 -15.32 -1.20
C GLY A 45 8.07 -14.79 -2.62
N PHE A 46 6.98 -14.74 -3.38
CA PHE A 46 7.00 -14.20 -4.73
C PHE A 46 7.22 -12.69 -4.69
N ILE A 47 8.15 -12.21 -5.50
CA ILE A 47 8.50 -10.78 -5.54
C ILE A 47 7.90 -10.15 -6.79
N ARG A 48 7.19 -9.02 -6.59
CA ARG A 48 6.70 -8.16 -7.65
C ARG A 48 7.43 -6.82 -7.54
N ALA A 49 8.34 -6.53 -8.43
CA ALA A 49 9.13 -5.29 -8.44
C ALA A 49 9.56 -4.98 -9.86
N TRP A 50 9.95 -3.79 -10.16
CA TRP A 50 9.57 -2.51 -9.55
C TRP A 50 8.57 -1.83 -10.48
N HIS A 51 7.62 -1.09 -9.94
CA HIS A 51 6.63 -0.39 -10.77
C HIS A 51 6.66 1.09 -10.43
N GLY A 52 6.81 1.93 -11.43
CA GLY A 52 6.87 3.36 -11.24
C GLY A 52 5.66 4.07 -11.82
N HIS A 53 5.16 5.09 -11.10
CA HIS A 53 4.01 5.86 -11.52
C HIS A 53 4.26 7.35 -11.26
N LEU A 54 4.43 8.12 -12.31
CA LEU A 54 4.67 9.57 -12.18
C LEU A 54 3.39 10.35 -11.86
N ASN A 55 2.26 9.91 -12.39
CA ASN A 55 1.02 10.66 -12.35
C ASN A 55 -0.10 9.95 -11.61
N GLU A 56 0.18 8.81 -11.01
CA GLU A 56 -0.85 7.97 -10.39
C GLU A 56 -0.45 7.62 -8.97
N ALA A 57 -1.35 7.86 -8.03
CA ALA A 57 -1.21 7.39 -6.66
C ALA A 57 -1.93 6.06 -6.48
N LYS A 58 -1.47 5.26 -5.53
CA LYS A 58 -2.06 3.97 -5.20
C LYS A 58 -2.28 3.82 -3.70
N ALA A 59 -3.28 3.04 -3.34
CA ALA A 59 -3.52 2.65 -1.97
C ALA A 59 -3.61 1.13 -1.89
N PHE A 60 -3.00 0.54 -0.88
CA PHE A 60 -2.89 -0.89 -0.69
C PHE A 60 -3.43 -1.33 0.65
N ILE A 61 -4.23 -2.38 0.66
CA ILE A 61 -4.70 -3.05 1.86
C ILE A 61 -4.42 -4.54 1.70
N VAL A 62 -3.87 -5.17 2.72
CA VAL A 62 -3.70 -6.63 2.73
C VAL A 62 -4.91 -7.25 3.38
N VAL A 63 -5.64 -8.08 2.65
CA VAL A 63 -6.85 -8.75 3.14
C VAL A 63 -6.58 -10.17 3.64
N SER A 64 -5.47 -10.76 3.25
CA SER A 64 -5.08 -12.09 3.70
C SER A 64 -3.56 -12.22 3.64
N GLY A 65 -2.95 -12.68 4.74
CA GLY A 65 -1.52 -12.89 4.82
C GLY A 65 -0.73 -11.63 5.17
N SER A 66 0.52 -11.60 4.78
CA SER A 66 1.46 -10.52 5.05
C SER A 66 2.26 -10.18 3.81
N VAL A 67 2.57 -8.90 3.67
CA VAL A 67 3.34 -8.38 2.53
C VAL A 67 4.36 -7.38 3.04
N LEU A 68 5.56 -7.43 2.52
CA LEU A 68 6.53 -6.35 2.67
C LEU A 68 6.42 -5.45 1.44
N ALA A 69 6.02 -4.22 1.66
CA ALA A 69 5.93 -3.20 0.62
C ALA A 69 7.14 -2.28 0.72
N CYS A 70 7.81 -2.06 -0.40
CA CYS A 70 8.96 -1.18 -0.48
C CYS A 70 8.65 -0.04 -1.46
N ALA A 71 8.93 1.18 -1.05
CA ALA A 71 8.68 2.35 -1.87
C ALA A 71 9.94 3.20 -1.96
N VAL A 72 10.19 3.72 -3.14
CA VAL A 72 11.31 4.60 -3.42
C VAL A 72 10.81 5.79 -4.23
N ARG A 73 11.28 6.97 -3.88
CA ARG A 73 10.94 8.17 -4.64
C ARG A 73 11.62 8.12 -5.99
N MET A 74 10.85 8.34 -7.03
CA MET A 74 11.35 8.35 -8.40
C MET A 74 11.72 9.78 -8.80
N THR A 75 13.00 10.07 -8.82
CA THR A 75 13.50 11.40 -9.16
C THR A 75 13.61 11.60 -10.67
N ASP A 76 13.80 10.52 -11.40
CA ASP A 76 13.87 10.52 -12.85
C ASP A 76 13.26 9.21 -13.36
N ALA A 77 12.23 9.29 -14.19
CA ALA A 77 11.53 8.11 -14.73
C ALA A 77 12.39 7.32 -15.72
N ILE A 78 13.35 7.99 -16.38
CA ILE A 78 14.23 7.35 -17.38
C ILE A 78 15.42 6.70 -16.69
N SER A 79 15.99 7.36 -15.69
CA SER A 79 17.16 6.89 -14.96
C SER A 79 16.95 7.14 -13.46
N PRO A 80 16.15 6.31 -12.79
CA PRO A 80 15.91 6.49 -11.36
C PRO A 80 17.21 6.44 -10.57
N SER A 81 17.31 7.31 -9.56
CA SER A 81 18.49 7.38 -8.70
C SER A 81 18.58 6.14 -7.81
N GLU A 82 19.76 5.54 -7.71
CA GLU A 82 20.03 4.45 -6.79
C GLU A 82 20.28 4.93 -5.36
N ASP A 83 20.48 6.24 -5.19
CA ASP A 83 20.81 6.84 -3.89
C ASP A 83 19.57 7.21 -3.08
N GLU A 84 18.37 7.06 -3.63
CA GLU A 84 17.13 7.35 -2.90
C GLU A 84 16.87 6.31 -1.83
N GLU A 85 16.38 6.78 -0.68
CA GLU A 85 16.04 5.92 0.43
C GLU A 85 14.86 5.01 0.10
N VAL A 86 15.00 3.73 0.38
CA VAL A 86 13.92 2.76 0.26
C VAL A 86 13.14 2.75 1.57
N LYS A 87 11.86 3.07 1.51
CA LYS A 87 10.96 2.99 2.64
C LYS A 87 10.24 1.64 2.62
N LYS A 88 10.22 0.97 3.77
CA LYS A 88 9.68 -0.38 3.90
C LYS A 88 8.48 -0.38 4.84
N PHE A 89 7.43 -1.09 4.44
CA PHE A 89 6.20 -1.23 5.23
C PHE A 89 5.81 -2.69 5.27
N THR A 90 5.59 -3.22 6.46
CA THR A 90 5.04 -4.56 6.62
C THR A 90 3.53 -4.44 6.77
N LEU A 91 2.80 -5.06 5.86
CA LEU A 91 1.34 -5.04 5.82
C LEU A 91 0.80 -6.42 6.12
N SER A 92 -0.23 -6.50 6.94
CA SER A 92 -0.82 -7.77 7.36
C SER A 92 -2.31 -7.62 7.59
N ASN A 93 -3.07 -8.68 7.37
CA ASN A 93 -4.49 -8.70 7.66
C ASN A 93 -4.80 -8.68 9.16
N THR A 94 -3.83 -9.01 10.02
CA THR A 94 -4.02 -9.00 11.47
C THR A 94 -3.78 -7.64 12.09
N THR A 95 -3.06 -6.77 11.39
CA THR A 95 -2.87 -5.36 11.79
C THR A 95 -3.30 -4.48 10.62
N PRO A 96 -4.61 -4.34 10.40
CA PRO A 96 -5.11 -3.70 9.19
C PRO A 96 -4.67 -2.24 9.08
N SER A 97 -4.28 -1.87 7.88
CA SER A 97 -3.86 -0.51 7.56
C SER A 97 -3.95 -0.30 6.06
N THR A 98 -4.00 0.95 5.66
CA THR A 98 -3.92 1.32 4.25
C THR A 98 -2.60 2.03 4.02
N LEU A 99 -1.82 1.53 3.07
CA LEU A 99 -0.60 2.20 2.63
C LEU A 99 -0.91 3.03 1.38
N ILE A 100 -0.66 4.32 1.47
CA ILE A 100 -0.82 5.24 0.34
C ILE A 100 0.55 5.51 -0.26
N ILE A 101 0.69 5.25 -1.55
CA ILE A 101 1.88 5.57 -2.33
C ILE A 101 1.51 6.73 -3.26
N PRO A 102 2.01 7.93 -2.99
CA PRO A 102 1.74 9.08 -3.87
C PRO A 102 2.40 8.91 -5.23
N ALA A 103 1.95 9.71 -6.22
CA ALA A 103 2.58 9.75 -7.52
C ALA A 103 4.04 10.22 -7.41
N GLY A 104 4.89 9.70 -8.25
CA GLY A 104 6.32 9.97 -8.22
C GLY A 104 7.05 9.03 -7.29
#